data_4ba925de0ded425ebc04859069243c87
#
_entry.id   4ba925de0ded425ebc04859069243c87
#
_cell.length_a   1.000
_cell.length_b   1.000
_cell.length_c   1.000
_cell.angle_alpha   90.00
_cell.angle_beta   90.00
_cell.angle_gamma   90.00
#
_symmetry.space_group_name_H-M   'P 1'
#
loop_
_entity.id
_entity.type
_entity.pdbx_description
1 polymer ?
#
loop_
_entity_poly.entity_id
_entity_poly.type
_entity_poly.pdbx_seq_one_letter_code
_entity_poly.pdbx_strand_id
1 'polypeptide(L)'
;VTHLGVAGGGDGGTVESTPIDWEGLRVAAVEAATRAYCPYSNFPVGVVGITTDGRMFSGCNVENAAYGVALCAECGLVSALHMGGGGQFAAVYCVGRDGQALMPCGRCRQLLWENGGPDCLLMTPEGVRSMREMLPQAFGPAELERLAER
;
A
#
# COMPACT_ATOMS: atom_id res chain seq x y z
N VAL A 1 33.02 -15.42 -47.06
CA VAL A 1 31.77 -14.92 -46.43
C VAL A 1 32.08 -14.53 -45.03
N THR A 2 32.17 -13.24 -44.80
CA THR A 2 32.69 -12.61 -43.59
C THR A 2 31.57 -12.35 -42.60
N HIS A 3 31.67 -12.93 -41.36
CA HIS A 3 30.82 -12.57 -40.25
C HIS A 3 31.32 -11.31 -39.56
N LEU A 4 30.51 -10.24 -39.61
CA LEU A 4 30.68 -9.06 -38.77
C LEU A 4 29.91 -9.28 -37.47
N GLY A 5 30.62 -9.38 -36.36
CA GLY A 5 30.07 -9.34 -35.01
C GLY A 5 29.66 -7.93 -34.63
N VAL A 6 28.41 -7.74 -34.24
CA VAL A 6 27.91 -6.53 -33.62
C VAL A 6 28.00 -6.70 -32.11
N ALA A 7 28.92 -5.98 -31.48
CA ALA A 7 28.97 -5.81 -30.04
C ALA A 7 27.84 -4.87 -29.61
N GLY A 8 26.79 -5.41 -29.02
CA GLY A 8 25.76 -4.65 -28.35
C GLY A 8 26.20 -4.32 -26.93
N GLY A 9 26.69 -3.13 -26.70
CA GLY A 9 26.87 -2.57 -25.37
C GLY A 9 25.49 -2.27 -24.77
N GLY A 10 25.03 -3.13 -23.86
CA GLY A 10 23.88 -2.86 -23.03
C GLY A 10 24.26 -1.87 -21.93
N ASP A 11 23.91 -0.62 -22.14
CA ASP A 11 23.96 0.40 -21.11
C ASP A 11 22.90 0.05 -20.05
N GLY A 12 23.33 -0.53 -18.94
CA GLY A 12 22.49 -0.80 -17.77
C GLY A 12 22.16 0.50 -17.05
N GLY A 13 21.25 1.27 -17.63
CA GLY A 13 20.67 2.40 -16.93
C GLY A 13 19.97 1.92 -15.67
N THR A 14 20.58 2.17 -14.51
CA THR A 14 19.91 2.09 -13.23
C THR A 14 18.76 3.07 -13.26
N VAL A 15 17.53 2.54 -13.33
CA VAL A 15 16.33 3.35 -13.14
C VAL A 15 16.39 3.83 -11.70
N GLU A 16 16.85 5.07 -11.48
CA GLU A 16 16.76 5.72 -10.18
C GLU A 16 15.27 5.77 -9.82
N SER A 17 14.87 5.01 -8.82
CA SER A 17 13.51 5.06 -8.28
C SER A 17 13.27 6.47 -7.74
N THR A 18 12.28 7.16 -8.27
CA THR A 18 11.90 8.49 -7.76
C THR A 18 11.65 8.38 -6.25
N PRO A 19 12.27 9.24 -5.42
CA PRO A 19 12.06 9.23 -3.98
C PRO A 19 10.57 9.38 -3.64
N ILE A 20 10.09 8.66 -2.63
CA ILE A 20 8.71 8.77 -2.15
C ILE A 20 8.51 10.15 -1.50
N ASP A 21 7.52 10.88 -1.97
CA ASP A 21 7.05 12.14 -1.35
C ASP A 21 6.15 11.81 -0.15
N TRP A 22 6.77 11.52 0.98
CA TRP A 22 6.05 11.16 2.21
C TRP A 22 5.15 12.27 2.75
N GLU A 23 5.52 13.53 2.59
CA GLU A 23 4.68 14.65 3.02
C GLU A 23 3.47 14.81 2.10
N GLY A 24 3.64 14.65 0.80
CA GLY A 24 2.52 14.61 -0.14
C GLY A 24 1.54 13.48 0.16
N LEU A 25 2.03 12.28 0.49
CA LEU A 25 1.19 11.16 0.91
C LEU A 25 0.46 11.47 2.24
N ARG A 26 1.14 12.10 3.21
CA ARG A 26 0.52 12.50 4.47
C ARG A 26 -0.64 13.48 4.25
N VAL A 27 -0.42 14.53 3.48
CA VAL A 27 -1.44 15.54 3.17
C VAL A 27 -2.66 14.89 2.50
N ALA A 28 -2.45 14.03 1.54
CA ALA A 28 -3.53 13.31 0.87
C ALA A 28 -4.28 12.33 1.81
N ALA A 29 -3.57 11.68 2.74
CA ALA A 29 -4.20 10.82 3.74
C ALA A 29 -5.05 11.62 4.74
N VAL A 30 -4.59 12.81 5.17
CA VAL A 30 -5.37 13.73 6.00
C VAL A 30 -6.65 14.17 5.28
N GLU A 31 -6.55 14.52 4.01
CA GLU A 31 -7.71 14.85 3.18
C GLU A 31 -8.70 13.66 3.12
N ALA A 32 -8.21 12.45 2.89
CA ALA A 32 -9.05 11.25 2.86
C ALA A 32 -9.76 11.03 4.21
N ALA A 33 -9.10 11.27 5.34
CA ALA A 33 -9.68 11.13 6.68
C ALA A 33 -10.88 12.05 6.90
N THR A 34 -10.95 13.20 6.23
CA THR A 34 -12.10 14.11 6.34
C THR A 34 -13.39 13.52 5.79
N ARG A 35 -13.31 12.48 4.98
CA ARG A 35 -14.44 11.79 4.34
C ARG A 35 -14.88 10.53 5.09
N ALA A 36 -14.22 10.20 6.18
CA ALA A 36 -14.53 9.03 6.99
C ALA A 36 -15.97 9.09 7.53
N TYR A 37 -16.66 7.96 7.46
CA TYR A 37 -17.95 7.78 8.09
C TYR A 37 -17.75 7.00 9.40
N CYS A 38 -17.64 7.72 10.53
CA CYS A 38 -17.33 7.11 11.82
C CYS A 38 -18.22 7.67 12.95
N PRO A 39 -19.57 7.54 12.83
CA PRO A 39 -20.51 8.14 13.78
C PRO A 39 -20.50 7.47 15.16
N TYR A 40 -20.00 6.24 15.28
CA TYR A 40 -19.99 5.45 16.51
C TYR A 40 -18.71 5.66 17.31
N SER A 41 -17.54 5.53 16.68
CA SER A 41 -16.25 5.68 17.34
C SER A 41 -15.75 7.13 17.39
N ASN A 42 -16.21 7.95 16.45
CA ASN A 42 -15.67 9.29 16.22
C ASN A 42 -14.14 9.27 15.96
N PHE A 43 -13.66 8.21 15.31
CA PHE A 43 -12.25 7.96 15.02
C PHE A 43 -12.04 7.89 13.50
N PRO A 44 -11.83 9.04 12.82
CA PRO A 44 -11.59 9.08 11.39
C PRO A 44 -10.19 8.57 11.06
N VAL A 45 -10.10 7.75 10.02
CA VAL A 45 -8.86 7.24 9.46
C VAL A 45 -8.83 7.50 7.96
N GLY A 46 -7.71 8.02 7.48
CA GLY A 46 -7.44 8.17 6.06
C GLY A 46 -6.18 7.41 5.68
N VAL A 47 -6.15 6.88 4.48
CA VAL A 47 -4.99 6.18 3.95
C VAL A 47 -4.77 6.54 2.49
N VAL A 48 -3.51 6.64 2.10
CA VAL A 48 -3.10 6.86 0.72
C VAL A 48 -1.99 5.88 0.37
N GLY A 49 -2.05 5.33 -0.82
CA GLY A 49 -0.99 4.50 -1.39
C GLY A 49 -0.56 5.04 -2.74
N ILE A 50 0.74 5.01 -3.01
CA ILE A 50 1.32 5.25 -4.32
C ILE A 50 1.79 3.92 -4.91
N THR A 51 1.42 3.66 -6.15
CA THR A 51 1.81 2.44 -6.86
C THR A 51 3.24 2.53 -7.40
N THR A 52 3.79 1.40 -7.79
CA THR A 52 5.13 1.32 -8.40
C THR A 52 5.25 2.08 -9.72
N ASP A 53 4.11 2.33 -10.40
CA ASP A 53 4.03 3.15 -11.62
C ASP A 53 3.58 4.60 -11.35
N GLY A 54 3.52 5.03 -10.07
CA GLY A 54 3.32 6.42 -9.66
C GLY A 54 1.87 6.90 -9.54
N ARG A 55 0.87 6.01 -9.67
CA ARG A 55 -0.54 6.39 -9.44
C ARG A 55 -0.86 6.43 -7.95
N MET A 56 -1.66 7.38 -7.53
CA MET A 56 -2.11 7.53 -6.16
C MET A 56 -3.57 7.11 -6.01
N PHE A 57 -3.86 6.39 -4.92
CA PHE A 57 -5.20 5.99 -4.50
C PHE A 57 -5.39 6.30 -3.04
N SER A 58 -6.64 6.49 -2.61
CA SER A 58 -6.98 6.82 -1.23
C SER A 58 -8.16 6.01 -0.73
N GLY A 59 -8.29 5.94 0.59
CA GLY A 59 -9.42 5.35 1.26
C GLY A 59 -9.66 5.99 2.63
N CYS A 60 -10.86 5.83 3.16
CA CYS A 60 -11.21 6.21 4.52
C CYS A 60 -12.01 5.09 5.18
N ASN A 61 -12.07 5.08 6.52
CA ASN A 61 -12.89 4.11 7.23
C ASN A 61 -14.38 4.44 7.11
N VAL A 62 -15.19 3.37 7.05
CA VAL A 62 -16.64 3.45 6.96
C VAL A 62 -17.23 2.50 7.99
N GLU A 63 -17.79 3.05 9.05
CA GLU A 63 -18.44 2.28 10.10
C GLU A 63 -19.85 1.84 9.69
N ASN A 64 -20.40 0.96 10.49
CA ASN A 64 -21.75 0.45 10.34
C ASN A 64 -22.33 0.13 11.71
N ALA A 65 -23.65 0.29 11.89
CA ALA A 65 -24.34 -0.12 13.12
C ALA A 65 -24.15 -1.62 13.41
N ALA A 66 -24.03 -2.43 12.34
CA ALA A 66 -23.56 -3.80 12.43
C ALA A 66 -22.03 -3.80 12.42
N TYR A 67 -21.40 -3.77 13.59
CA TYR A 67 -19.95 -3.57 13.76
C TYR A 67 -19.09 -4.53 12.93
N GLY A 68 -19.56 -5.77 12.71
CA GLY A 68 -18.82 -6.79 11.97
C GLY A 68 -18.64 -6.49 10.48
N VAL A 69 -19.38 -5.53 9.91
CA VAL A 69 -19.26 -5.12 8.50
C VAL A 69 -18.61 -3.75 8.31
N ALA A 70 -18.05 -3.19 9.38
CA ALA A 70 -17.26 -1.97 9.29
C ALA A 70 -16.04 -2.17 8.38
N LEU A 71 -15.70 -1.14 7.60
CA LEU A 71 -14.58 -1.15 6.67
C LEU A 71 -13.46 -0.26 7.20
N CYS A 72 -12.26 -0.84 7.35
CA CYS A 72 -11.05 -0.05 7.54
C CYS A 72 -10.75 0.79 6.29
N ALA A 73 -10.02 1.87 6.45
CA ALA A 73 -9.65 2.76 5.36
C ALA A 73 -8.91 2.03 4.23
N GLU A 74 -8.08 1.07 4.57
CA GLU A 74 -7.29 0.28 3.64
C GLU A 74 -8.16 -0.63 2.73
N CYS A 75 -9.36 -1.01 3.17
CA CYS A 75 -10.31 -1.72 2.30
C CYS A 75 -10.72 -0.85 1.10
N GLY A 76 -11.03 0.43 1.36
CA GLY A 76 -11.31 1.42 0.32
C GLY A 76 -10.12 1.67 -0.59
N LEU A 77 -8.93 1.80 -0.01
CA LEU A 77 -7.69 1.97 -0.76
C LEU A 77 -7.45 0.82 -1.76
N VAL A 78 -7.54 -0.42 -1.28
CA VAL A 78 -7.31 -1.61 -2.13
C VAL A 78 -8.40 -1.74 -3.20
N SER A 79 -9.67 -1.46 -2.85
CA SER A 79 -10.74 -1.42 -3.84
C SER A 79 -10.48 -0.36 -4.92
N ALA A 80 -10.04 0.84 -4.55
CA ALA A 80 -9.71 1.91 -5.49
C ALA A 80 -8.54 1.52 -6.41
N LEU A 81 -7.51 0.84 -5.89
CA LEU A 81 -6.41 0.32 -6.70
C LEU A 81 -6.92 -0.58 -7.83
N HIS A 82 -7.75 -1.55 -7.51
CA HIS A 82 -8.28 -2.51 -8.50
C HIS A 82 -9.25 -1.85 -9.48
N MET A 83 -10.11 -0.94 -9.01
CA MET A 83 -10.96 -0.13 -9.89
C MET A 83 -10.16 0.77 -10.82
N GLY A 84 -8.97 1.19 -10.40
CA GLY A 84 -8.05 2.00 -11.19
C GLY A 84 -7.10 1.20 -12.10
N GLY A 85 -7.33 -0.09 -12.27
CA GLY A 85 -6.54 -0.96 -13.18
C GLY A 85 -5.56 -1.90 -12.49
N GLY A 86 -5.57 -1.96 -11.16
CA GLY A 86 -4.68 -2.86 -10.39
C GLY A 86 -3.24 -2.35 -10.31
N GLY A 87 -2.31 -3.26 -10.10
CA GLY A 87 -0.90 -2.96 -9.85
C GLY A 87 -0.51 -3.23 -8.40
N GLN A 88 0.63 -2.73 -7.97
CA GLN A 88 1.15 -2.89 -6.61
C GLN A 88 1.50 -1.56 -5.97
N PHE A 89 1.25 -1.42 -4.69
CA PHE A 89 1.72 -0.27 -3.92
C PHE A 89 3.22 -0.33 -3.68
N ALA A 90 3.90 0.80 -3.93
CA ALA A 90 5.29 1.02 -3.54
C ALA A 90 5.37 1.56 -2.11
N ALA A 91 4.43 2.43 -1.72
CA ALA A 91 4.39 3.02 -0.40
C ALA A 91 2.96 3.36 0.04
N VAL A 92 2.72 3.32 1.35
CA VAL A 92 1.43 3.61 1.97
C VAL A 92 1.61 4.51 3.19
N TYR A 93 0.71 5.46 3.36
CA TYR A 93 0.63 6.32 4.54
C TYR A 93 -0.80 6.30 5.10
N CYS A 94 -0.94 5.87 6.34
CA CYS A 94 -2.20 5.88 7.07
C CYS A 94 -2.13 6.93 8.19
N VAL A 95 -3.21 7.70 8.39
CA VAL A 95 -3.30 8.73 9.43
C VAL A 95 -4.58 8.59 10.26
N GLY A 96 -4.47 8.97 11.52
CA GLY A 96 -5.61 9.19 12.41
C GLY A 96 -6.11 10.63 12.39
N ARG A 97 -6.97 10.97 13.34
CA ARG A 97 -7.56 12.30 13.52
C ARG A 97 -6.53 13.43 13.64
N ASP A 98 -5.41 13.16 14.28
CA ASP A 98 -4.34 14.12 14.54
C ASP A 98 -3.41 14.32 13.34
N GLY A 99 -3.64 13.61 12.23
CA GLY A 99 -2.80 13.66 11.03
C GLY A 99 -1.43 13.02 11.20
N GLN A 100 -1.21 12.30 12.30
CA GLN A 100 0.01 11.55 12.55
C GLN A 100 -0.09 10.13 11.97
N ALA A 101 1.08 9.52 11.72
CA ALA A 101 1.14 8.15 11.24
C ALA A 101 0.42 7.19 12.18
N LEU A 102 -0.54 6.46 11.64
CA LEU A 102 -1.32 5.45 12.33
C LEU A 102 -1.00 4.07 11.74
N MET A 103 -0.85 3.08 12.61
CA MET A 103 -0.57 1.74 12.14
C MET A 103 -1.84 1.03 11.64
N PRO A 104 -1.83 0.46 10.43
CA PRO A 104 -2.87 -0.44 9.97
C PRO A 104 -3.05 -1.62 10.92
N CYS A 105 -4.29 -2.03 11.17
CA CYS A 105 -4.56 -3.22 11.97
C CYS A 105 -4.01 -4.50 11.29
N GLY A 106 -4.00 -5.63 12.00
CA GLY A 106 -3.45 -6.89 11.47
C GLY A 106 -4.12 -7.36 10.19
N ARG A 107 -5.45 -7.22 10.10
CA ARG A 107 -6.21 -7.51 8.86
C ARG A 107 -5.76 -6.64 7.70
N CYS A 108 -5.55 -5.35 7.93
CA CYS A 108 -5.12 -4.42 6.89
C CYS A 108 -3.68 -4.64 6.46
N ARG A 109 -2.80 -5.09 7.36
CA ARG A 109 -1.43 -5.49 7.00
C ARG A 109 -1.46 -6.68 6.02
N GLN A 110 -2.39 -7.62 6.19
CA GLN A 110 -2.60 -8.71 5.24
C GLN A 110 -3.06 -8.19 3.87
N LEU A 111 -4.00 -7.23 3.82
CA LEU A 111 -4.41 -6.58 2.57
C LEU A 111 -3.24 -5.88 1.87
N LEU A 112 -2.43 -5.16 2.62
CA LEU A 112 -1.29 -4.42 2.09
C LEU A 112 -0.17 -5.36 1.65
N TRP A 113 0.03 -6.49 2.33
CA TRP A 113 0.96 -7.54 1.90
C TRP A 113 0.61 -8.07 0.51
N GLU A 114 -0.64 -8.42 0.28
CA GLU A 114 -1.12 -8.93 -1.02
C GLU A 114 -0.94 -7.89 -2.14
N ASN A 115 -1.24 -6.64 -1.86
CA ASN A 115 -1.34 -5.58 -2.86
C ASN A 115 -0.08 -4.69 -2.98
N GLY A 116 0.96 -4.95 -2.20
CA GLY A 116 2.22 -4.20 -2.24
C GLY A 116 3.45 -5.11 -2.18
N GLY A 117 3.27 -6.31 -1.65
CA GLY A 117 4.37 -7.25 -1.45
C GLY A 117 5.27 -6.89 -0.26
N PRO A 118 6.31 -7.71 0.00
CA PRO A 118 7.17 -7.58 1.17
C PRO A 118 7.98 -6.28 1.22
N ASP A 119 8.26 -5.69 0.08
CA ASP A 119 9.11 -4.49 -0.05
C ASP A 119 8.30 -3.18 -0.10
N CYS A 120 6.97 -3.25 -0.10
CA CYS A 120 6.12 -2.07 0.04
C CYS A 120 6.46 -1.33 1.34
N LEU A 121 6.61 -0.02 1.25
CA LEU A 121 6.99 0.82 2.38
C LEU A 121 5.75 1.36 3.10
N LEU A 122 5.82 1.39 4.41
CA LEU A 122 4.78 1.94 5.27
C LEU A 122 5.37 3.00 6.19
N MET A 123 4.75 4.19 6.24
CA MET A 123 5.09 5.16 7.27
C MET A 123 4.55 4.70 8.61
N THR A 124 5.42 4.63 9.60
CA THR A 124 5.08 4.28 10.98
C THR A 124 5.40 5.43 11.93
N PRO A 125 4.91 5.43 13.18
CA PRO A 125 5.32 6.43 14.18
C PRO A 125 6.83 6.47 14.45
N GLU A 126 7.54 5.40 14.14
CA GLU A 126 8.99 5.28 14.33
C GLU A 126 9.78 5.47 13.02
N GLY A 127 9.12 5.93 11.94
CA GLY A 127 9.72 6.10 10.61
C GLY A 127 9.28 5.02 9.62
N VAL A 128 9.91 5.02 8.46
CA VAL A 128 9.57 4.12 7.36
C VAL A 128 9.97 2.68 7.68
N ARG A 129 9.05 1.73 7.43
CA ARG A 129 9.29 0.28 7.53
C ARG A 129 8.78 -0.43 6.28
N SER A 130 9.34 -1.58 5.96
CA SER A 130 8.81 -2.46 4.91
C SER A 130 7.64 -3.31 5.43
N MET A 131 6.78 -3.77 4.51
CA MET A 131 5.73 -4.73 4.89
C MET A 131 6.30 -6.04 5.45
N ARG A 132 7.51 -6.44 5.04
CA ARG A 132 8.24 -7.59 5.59
C ARG A 132 8.50 -7.44 7.09
N GLU A 133 8.82 -6.21 7.54
CA GLU A 133 8.99 -5.90 8.96
C GLU A 133 7.66 -5.82 9.70
N MET A 134 6.60 -5.36 9.02
CA MET A 134 5.28 -5.13 9.63
C MET A 134 4.39 -6.36 9.69
N LEU A 135 4.65 -7.37 8.85
CA LEU A 135 3.97 -8.66 8.82
C LEU A 135 4.99 -9.79 8.59
N PRO A 136 5.81 -10.12 9.60
CA PRO A 136 6.81 -11.18 9.48
C PRO A 136 6.18 -12.55 9.19
N GLN A 137 6.81 -13.35 8.34
CA GLN A 137 6.34 -14.71 7.99
C GLN A 137 4.89 -14.71 7.50
N ALA A 138 4.53 -13.72 6.68
CA ALA A 138 3.18 -13.53 6.21
C ALA A 138 2.72 -14.68 5.31
N PHE A 139 1.43 -15.03 5.44
CA PHE A 139 0.76 -15.87 4.46
C PHE A 139 0.49 -15.06 3.19
N GLY A 140 0.70 -15.67 2.02
CA GLY A 140 0.48 -15.01 0.74
C GLY A 140 0.31 -16.01 -0.42
N PRO A 141 0.25 -15.52 -1.67
CA PRO A 141 0.04 -16.35 -2.86
C PRO A 141 1.08 -17.48 -3.01
N ALA A 142 2.32 -17.24 -2.61
CA ALA A 142 3.40 -18.24 -2.70
C ALA A 142 3.09 -19.51 -1.89
N GLU A 143 2.40 -19.42 -0.76
CA GLU A 143 1.99 -20.57 0.05
C GLU A 143 0.93 -21.40 -0.67
N LEU A 144 0.02 -20.76 -1.41
CA LEU A 144 -1.00 -21.44 -2.20
C LEU A 144 -0.39 -22.13 -3.43
N GLU A 145 0.54 -21.48 -4.13
CA GLU A 145 1.26 -22.04 -5.28
C GLU A 145 2.03 -23.29 -4.86
N ARG A 146 2.78 -23.23 -3.77
CA ARG A 146 3.52 -24.37 -3.22
C ARG A 146 2.65 -25.57 -2.89
N LEU A 147 1.38 -25.34 -2.51
CA LEU A 147 0.43 -26.43 -2.21
C LEU A 147 -0.23 -26.98 -3.45
N ALA A 148 -0.36 -26.18 -4.52
CA ALA A 148 -0.95 -26.62 -5.78
C ALA A 148 -0.03 -27.56 -6.59
N GLU A 149 1.28 -27.52 -6.33
CA GLU A 149 2.30 -28.39 -6.96
C GLU A 149 2.38 -29.82 -6.37
N ARG A 150 1.52 -30.17 -5.41
CA ARG A 150 1.42 -31.50 -4.78
C ARG A 150 0.21 -32.25 -5.32
#